data_4f3b0a3cccf7c566c89a337e4e6a30ca
#
_entry.id   4f3b0a3cccf7c566c89a337e4e6a30ca
#
_cell.length_a   1.000
_cell.length_b   1.000
_cell.length_c   1.000
_cell.angle_alpha   90.00
_cell.angle_beta   90.00
_cell.angle_gamma   90.00
#
_symmetry.space_group_name_H-M   'P 1'
#
loop_
_entity.id
_entity.type
_entity.pdbx_description
1 polymer ?
#
loop_
_entity_poly.entity_id
_entity_poly.type
_entity_poly.pdbx_seq_one_letter_code
_entity_poly.pdbx_strand_id
1 'polypeptide(L)'
;STKELTDNPTSAIAHAYDAVLNGYEIGGGSLRIYDTKMQKMIFDILNISEEEAQNKFGFLLKALSSGCPPHGGIAFGLDRIVMLVTDTTNIRDVIAFPKTQSAACLLTDAPSKVEKEQLEELKILSTHKEE
;
A
#
# COMPACT_ATOMS: atom_id res chain seq x y z
N SER A 1 6.45 5.89 24.31
CA SER A 1 7.08 7.24 24.21
C SER A 1 8.15 7.23 23.11
N THR A 2 8.54 8.39 22.60
CA THR A 2 9.61 8.55 21.61
C THR A 2 10.93 7.90 22.06
N LYS A 3 11.22 7.97 23.36
CA LYS A 3 12.42 7.37 23.94
C LYS A 3 12.39 5.83 23.87
N GLU A 4 11.27 5.22 24.20
CA GLU A 4 11.12 3.75 24.08
C GLU A 4 11.27 3.28 22.63
N LEU A 5 10.74 4.05 21.70
CA LEU A 5 10.86 3.75 20.28
C LEU A 5 12.33 3.79 19.81
N THR A 6 13.13 4.72 20.34
CA THR A 6 14.56 4.82 20.02
C THR A 6 15.38 3.70 20.69
N ASP A 7 15.08 3.43 21.98
CA ASP A 7 15.85 2.46 22.78
C ASP A 7 15.53 1.01 22.40
N ASN A 8 14.29 0.71 22.01
CA ASN A 8 13.87 -0.62 21.60
C ASN A 8 12.77 -0.55 20.51
N PRO A 9 13.11 -0.27 19.25
CA PRO A 9 12.14 -0.10 18.18
C PRO A 9 11.31 -1.36 17.90
N THR A 10 11.82 -2.55 18.23
CA THR A 10 11.11 -3.82 18.01
C THR A 10 9.96 -4.04 18.99
N SER A 11 9.92 -3.31 20.11
CA SER A 11 8.81 -3.33 21.07
C SER A 11 7.71 -2.32 20.76
N ALA A 12 7.86 -1.53 19.72
CA ALA A 12 6.89 -0.52 19.33
C ALA A 12 5.56 -1.15 18.91
N ILE A 13 4.47 -0.62 19.44
CA ILE A 13 3.11 -1.02 19.08
C ILE A 13 2.50 0.11 18.26
N ALA A 14 2.11 -0.21 17.03
CA ALA A 14 1.42 0.72 16.16
C ALA A 14 -0.03 0.94 16.64
N HIS A 15 -0.54 2.15 16.45
CA HIS A 15 -1.97 2.44 16.60
C HIS A 15 -2.73 2.03 15.33
N ALA A 16 -2.61 0.74 14.99
CA ALA A 16 -3.31 0.13 13.86
C ALA A 16 -4.52 -0.65 14.37
N TYR A 17 -5.50 -0.84 13.51
CA TYR A 17 -6.72 -1.57 13.80
C TYR A 17 -7.28 -2.19 12.53
N ASP A 18 -7.93 -3.34 12.69
CA ASP A 18 -8.62 -4.04 11.63
C ASP A 18 -10.08 -4.25 11.99
N ALA A 19 -10.95 -4.16 10.99
CA ALA A 19 -12.34 -4.54 11.10
C ALA A 19 -12.50 -5.98 10.62
N VAL A 20 -12.97 -6.86 11.51
CA VAL A 20 -13.18 -8.27 11.22
C VAL A 20 -14.67 -8.59 11.33
N LEU A 21 -15.21 -9.26 10.32
CA LEU A 21 -16.59 -9.73 10.28
C LEU A 21 -16.63 -11.20 9.83
N ASN A 22 -17.28 -12.06 10.61
CA ASN A 22 -17.40 -13.50 10.34
C ASN A 22 -16.06 -14.20 10.05
N GLY A 23 -14.98 -13.77 10.72
CA GLY A 23 -13.65 -14.32 10.52
C GLY A 23 -12.87 -13.75 9.32
N TYR A 24 -13.44 -12.82 8.57
CA TYR A 24 -12.78 -12.13 7.47
C TYR A 24 -12.40 -10.71 7.88
N GLU A 25 -11.17 -10.32 7.62
CA GLU A 25 -10.77 -8.91 7.66
C GLU A 25 -11.42 -8.16 6.50
N ILE A 26 -12.31 -7.25 6.82
CA ILE A 26 -13.05 -6.45 5.84
C ILE A 26 -12.50 -5.05 5.67
N GLY A 27 -11.61 -4.63 6.52
CA GLY A 27 -10.97 -3.33 6.44
C GLY A 27 -9.90 -3.15 7.49
N GLY A 28 -9.01 -2.22 7.25
CA GLY A 28 -7.94 -1.89 8.18
C GLY A 28 -7.50 -0.44 8.09
N GLY A 29 -6.87 0.04 9.12
CA GLY A 29 -6.43 1.41 9.22
C GLY A 29 -5.50 1.68 10.37
N SER A 30 -5.16 2.95 10.53
CA SER A 30 -4.31 3.38 11.64
C SER A 30 -4.49 4.85 11.96
N LEU A 31 -4.10 5.23 13.17
CA LEU A 31 -3.76 6.62 13.46
C LEU A 31 -2.42 6.93 12.78
N ARG A 32 -2.39 8.02 12.03
CA ARG A 32 -1.21 8.37 11.21
C ARG A 32 -0.21 9.19 12.02
N ILE A 33 1.03 9.16 11.61
CA ILE A 33 2.05 10.09 12.10
C ILE A 33 1.78 11.44 11.44
N TYR A 34 1.60 12.48 12.26
CA TYR A 34 1.39 13.86 11.82
C TYR A 34 2.52 14.79 12.24
N ASP A 35 3.37 14.36 13.16
CA ASP A 35 4.55 15.08 13.61
C ASP A 35 5.77 14.77 12.74
N THR A 36 6.40 15.82 12.21
CA THR A 36 7.53 15.67 11.26
C THR A 36 8.78 15.05 11.92
N LYS A 37 9.00 15.29 13.23
CA LYS A 37 10.14 14.73 13.95
C LYS A 37 9.95 13.22 14.15
N MET A 38 8.74 12.83 14.51
CA MET A 38 8.36 11.42 14.64
C MET A 38 8.50 10.73 13.29
N GLN A 39 8.04 11.34 12.20
CA GLN A 39 8.16 10.77 10.86
C GLN A 39 9.62 10.54 10.45
N LYS A 40 10.49 11.52 10.72
CA LYS A 40 11.93 11.37 10.46
C LYS A 40 12.54 10.23 11.28
N MET A 41 12.22 10.16 12.57
CA MET A 41 12.71 9.09 13.45
C MET A 41 12.30 7.69 12.94
N ILE A 42 11.07 7.53 12.47
CA ILE A 42 10.61 6.25 11.91
C ILE A 42 11.39 5.92 10.64
N PHE A 43 11.66 6.87 9.76
CA PHE A 43 12.49 6.64 8.58
C PHE A 43 13.91 6.23 8.94
N ASP A 44 14.51 6.88 9.94
CA ASP A 44 15.85 6.52 10.43
C ASP A 44 15.88 5.07 10.98
N ILE A 45 14.88 4.67 11.75
CA ILE A 45 14.73 3.30 12.27
C ILE A 45 14.58 2.28 11.13
N LEU A 46 13.89 2.64 10.07
CA LEU A 46 13.69 1.80 8.88
C LEU A 46 14.88 1.84 7.90
N ASN A 47 15.97 2.53 8.25
CA ASN A 47 17.14 2.74 7.41
C ASN A 47 16.82 3.41 6.05
N ILE A 48 15.81 4.28 6.02
CA ILE A 48 15.47 5.10 4.87
C ILE A 48 16.25 6.40 4.99
N SER A 49 17.21 6.62 4.08
CA SER A 49 18.02 7.83 4.08
C SER A 49 17.18 9.08 3.80
N GLU A 50 17.71 10.25 4.15
CA GLU A 50 17.03 11.53 3.92
C GLU A 50 16.77 11.77 2.41
N GLU A 51 17.74 11.42 1.56
CA GLU A 51 17.59 11.50 0.10
C GLU A 51 16.49 10.56 -0.39
N GLU A 52 16.47 9.32 0.06
CA GLU A 52 15.45 8.35 -0.29
C GLU A 52 14.06 8.77 0.22
N ALA A 53 13.98 9.27 1.46
CA ALA A 53 12.75 9.79 2.03
C ALA A 53 12.21 10.98 1.21
N GLN A 54 13.09 11.88 0.78
CA GLN A 54 12.71 13.01 -0.06
C GLN A 54 12.23 12.56 -1.46
N ASN A 55 12.91 11.60 -2.06
CA ASN A 55 12.57 11.09 -3.39
C ASN A 55 11.23 10.33 -3.40
N LYS A 56 11.00 9.48 -2.39
CA LYS A 56 9.78 8.65 -2.32
C LYS A 56 8.59 9.33 -1.66
N PHE A 57 8.83 10.18 -0.66
CA PHE A 57 7.81 10.73 0.23
C PHE A 57 7.86 12.26 0.35
N GLY A 58 8.62 12.95 -0.50
CA GLY A 58 8.82 14.40 -0.40
C GLY A 58 7.51 15.18 -0.37
N PHE A 59 6.50 14.77 -1.15
CA PHE A 59 5.17 15.38 -1.13
C PHE A 59 4.47 15.23 0.23
N LEU A 60 4.58 14.08 0.89
CA LEU A 60 4.04 13.83 2.22
C LEU A 60 4.78 14.67 3.27
N LEU A 61 6.11 14.66 3.24
CA LEU A 61 6.93 15.44 4.18
C LEU A 61 6.63 16.94 4.08
N LYS A 62 6.46 17.45 2.87
CA LYS A 62 6.06 18.83 2.63
C LYS A 62 4.67 19.12 3.19
N ALA A 63 3.71 18.24 2.99
CA ALA A 63 2.36 18.39 3.54
C ALA A 63 2.37 18.40 5.06
N LEU A 64 3.09 17.47 5.71
CA LEU A 64 3.22 17.42 7.16
C LEU A 64 3.89 18.68 7.73
N SER A 65 4.90 19.22 7.06
CA SER A 65 5.60 20.44 7.49
C SER A 65 4.75 21.71 7.43
N SER A 66 3.69 21.69 6.64
CA SER A 66 2.75 22.82 6.54
C SER A 66 1.73 22.89 7.70
N GLY A 67 1.80 21.94 8.63
CA GLY A 67 0.89 21.79 9.75
C GLY A 67 -0.17 20.74 9.46
N CYS A 68 -0.12 19.65 10.21
CA CYS A 68 -1.04 18.54 10.05
C CYS A 68 -1.68 18.21 11.40
N PRO A 69 -3.02 18.15 11.50
CA PRO A 69 -3.70 17.74 12.72
C PRO A 69 -3.54 16.24 12.96
N PRO A 70 -3.75 15.75 14.20
CA PRO A 70 -3.94 14.32 14.42
C PRO A 70 -5.02 13.77 13.49
N HIS A 71 -4.72 12.69 12.80
CA HIS A 71 -5.65 12.07 11.85
C HIS A 71 -5.45 10.56 11.80
N GLY A 72 -6.41 9.89 11.26
CA GLY A 72 -6.40 8.47 10.99
C GLY A 72 -7.43 8.13 9.94
N GLY A 73 -7.54 6.87 9.61
CA GLY A 73 -8.52 6.42 8.64
C GLY A 73 -8.63 4.90 8.61
N ILE A 74 -9.66 4.43 7.93
CA ILE A 74 -9.88 3.02 7.67
C ILE A 74 -10.24 2.84 6.20
N ALA A 75 -9.69 1.82 5.57
CA ALA A 75 -10.06 1.40 4.22
C ALA A 75 -10.81 0.07 4.31
N PHE A 76 -11.91 -0.04 3.58
CA PHE A 76 -12.70 -1.26 3.51
C PHE A 76 -12.50 -1.96 2.17
N GLY A 77 -12.38 -3.29 2.21
CA GLY A 77 -12.35 -4.14 1.02
C GLY A 77 -13.76 -4.35 0.48
N LEU A 78 -14.15 -3.58 -0.54
CA LEU A 78 -15.50 -3.64 -1.11
C LEU A 78 -15.87 -5.06 -1.54
N ASP A 79 -14.98 -5.75 -2.24
CA ASP A 79 -15.25 -7.12 -2.73
C ASP A 79 -15.49 -8.09 -1.57
N ARG A 80 -14.76 -7.96 -0.46
CA ARG A 80 -14.98 -8.78 0.74
C ARG A 80 -16.33 -8.49 1.39
N ILE A 81 -16.73 -7.23 1.45
CA ILE A 81 -18.07 -6.85 1.96
C ILE A 81 -19.16 -7.46 1.08
N VAL A 82 -19.04 -7.32 -0.23
CA VAL A 82 -20.00 -7.90 -1.17
C VAL A 82 -20.05 -9.42 -1.04
N MET A 83 -18.89 -10.09 -0.94
CA MET A 83 -18.81 -11.53 -0.71
C MET A 83 -19.63 -11.96 0.53
N LEU A 84 -19.46 -11.24 1.65
CA LEU A 84 -20.18 -11.54 2.89
C LEU A 84 -21.69 -11.23 2.79
N VAL A 85 -22.08 -10.15 2.13
CA VAL A 85 -23.49 -9.77 1.95
C VAL A 85 -24.21 -10.76 1.04
N THR A 86 -23.53 -11.32 0.05
CA THR A 86 -24.08 -12.32 -0.89
C THR A 86 -23.96 -13.76 -0.39
N ASP A 87 -23.42 -13.95 0.82
CA ASP A 87 -23.21 -15.25 1.45
C ASP A 87 -22.38 -16.23 0.57
N THR A 88 -21.39 -15.69 -0.14
CA THR A 88 -20.43 -16.50 -0.88
C THR A 88 -19.12 -16.65 -0.10
N THR A 89 -18.39 -17.73 -0.34
CA THR A 89 -17.10 -18.03 0.30
C THR A 89 -15.90 -17.74 -0.61
N ASN A 90 -16.15 -17.42 -1.87
CA ASN A 90 -15.12 -17.20 -2.86
C ASN A 90 -15.23 -15.78 -3.42
N ILE A 91 -14.24 -14.94 -3.12
CA ILE A 91 -14.20 -13.54 -3.57
C ILE A 91 -14.25 -13.39 -5.10
N ARG A 92 -13.81 -14.41 -5.84
CA ARG A 92 -13.83 -14.39 -7.32
C ARG A 92 -15.25 -14.39 -7.89
N ASP A 93 -16.22 -14.83 -7.11
CA ASP A 93 -17.63 -14.88 -7.54
C ASP A 93 -18.29 -13.50 -7.53
N VAL A 94 -17.69 -12.54 -6.83
CA VAL A 94 -18.19 -11.16 -6.71
C VAL A 94 -17.34 -10.13 -7.45
N ILE A 95 -16.21 -10.55 -8.05
CA ILE A 95 -15.37 -9.71 -8.90
C ILE A 95 -15.78 -9.92 -10.36
N ALA A 96 -16.12 -8.84 -11.06
CA ALA A 96 -16.62 -8.90 -12.44
C ALA A 96 -15.66 -9.60 -13.42
N PHE A 97 -14.34 -9.39 -13.26
CA PHE A 97 -13.30 -9.96 -14.13
C PHE A 97 -12.10 -10.44 -13.32
N PRO A 98 -12.24 -11.57 -12.57
CA PRO A 98 -11.16 -12.06 -11.73
C PRO A 98 -9.99 -12.55 -12.58
N LYS A 99 -8.78 -12.23 -12.14
CA LYS A 99 -7.56 -12.76 -12.76
C LYS A 99 -7.40 -14.26 -12.49
N THR A 100 -6.71 -14.94 -13.39
CA THR A 100 -6.30 -16.35 -13.18
C THR A 100 -5.24 -16.47 -12.09
N GLN A 101 -4.90 -17.70 -11.69
CA GLN A 101 -3.81 -17.94 -10.75
C GLN A 101 -2.46 -17.45 -11.26
N SER A 102 -2.26 -17.44 -12.58
CA SER A 102 -1.07 -16.90 -13.25
C SER A 102 -1.14 -15.38 -13.45
N ALA A 103 -2.09 -14.68 -12.80
CA ALA A 103 -2.32 -13.25 -12.95
C ALA A 103 -2.73 -12.78 -14.36
N ALA A 104 -3.15 -13.71 -15.22
CA ALA A 104 -3.69 -13.38 -16.54
C ALA A 104 -5.13 -12.86 -16.42
N CYS A 105 -5.46 -11.86 -17.24
CA CYS A 105 -6.81 -11.33 -17.36
C CYS A 105 -7.44 -11.82 -18.67
N LEU A 106 -8.45 -12.68 -18.58
CA LEU A 106 -9.13 -13.22 -19.75
C LEU A 106 -9.95 -12.19 -20.53
N LEU A 107 -10.30 -11.06 -19.88
CA LEU A 107 -11.04 -9.98 -20.53
C LEU A 107 -10.15 -9.15 -21.45
N THR A 108 -8.95 -8.81 -20.96
CA THR A 108 -8.03 -7.88 -21.62
C THR A 108 -6.87 -8.59 -22.32
N ASP A 109 -6.83 -9.91 -22.22
CA ASP A 109 -5.72 -10.74 -22.70
C ASP A 109 -4.35 -10.33 -22.11
N ALA A 110 -4.37 -9.80 -20.89
CA ALA A 110 -3.15 -9.41 -20.18
C ALA A 110 -2.51 -10.63 -19.48
N PRO A 111 -1.18 -10.66 -19.36
CA PRO A 111 -0.21 -9.68 -19.85
C PRO A 111 -0.04 -9.73 -21.37
N SER A 112 0.10 -8.57 -21.99
CA SER A 112 0.35 -8.44 -23.43
C SER A 112 1.69 -7.75 -23.69
N LYS A 113 2.17 -7.83 -24.92
CA LYS A 113 3.39 -7.12 -25.32
C LYS A 113 3.15 -5.61 -25.23
N VAL A 114 4.20 -4.90 -24.81
CA VAL A 114 4.21 -3.42 -24.80
C VAL A 114 4.85 -2.96 -26.11
N GLU A 115 4.25 -1.96 -26.73
CA GLU A 115 4.77 -1.39 -27.96
C GLU A 115 6.14 -0.73 -27.73
N LYS A 116 7.02 -0.84 -28.73
CA LYS A 116 8.40 -0.36 -28.63
C LYS A 116 8.45 1.16 -28.40
N GLU A 117 7.57 1.90 -29.04
CA GLU A 117 7.44 3.34 -28.92
C GLU A 117 7.13 3.77 -27.49
N GLN A 118 6.30 3.02 -26.78
CA GLN A 118 5.98 3.29 -25.37
C GLN A 118 7.19 3.07 -24.44
N LEU A 119 7.98 2.03 -24.72
CA LEU A 119 9.21 1.79 -23.97
C LEU A 119 10.25 2.90 -24.23
N GLU A 120 10.40 3.35 -25.47
CA GLU A 120 11.31 4.42 -25.86
C GLU A 120 10.90 5.76 -25.22
N GLU A 121 9.61 6.10 -25.19
CA GLU A 121 9.09 7.29 -24.52
C GLU A 121 9.43 7.30 -23.00
N LEU A 122 9.29 6.14 -22.36
CA LEU A 122 9.60 5.97 -20.94
C LEU A 122 11.09 5.75 -20.66
N LYS A 123 11.94 5.68 -21.71
CA LYS A 123 13.36 5.35 -21.62
C LYS A 123 13.63 4.03 -20.90
N ILE A 124 12.78 3.03 -21.15
CA ILE A 124 12.89 1.67 -20.61
C ILE A 124 13.42 0.74 -21.70
N LEU A 125 14.36 -0.12 -21.33
CA LEU A 125 14.85 -1.18 -22.22
C LEU A 125 14.39 -2.53 -21.69
N SER A 126 13.74 -3.33 -22.56
CA SER A 126 13.47 -4.73 -22.27
C SER A 126 14.77 -5.54 -22.42
N THR A 127 15.12 -6.30 -21.40
CA THR A 127 16.23 -7.27 -21.46
C THR A 127 15.77 -8.65 -21.90
N HIS A 128 14.47 -8.83 -22.17
CA HIS A 128 13.92 -10.07 -22.68
C HIS A 128 14.35 -10.24 -24.14
N LYS A 129 15.04 -11.34 -24.43
CA LYS A 129 15.35 -11.71 -25.82
C LYS A 129 14.09 -12.32 -26.43
N GLU A 130 13.62 -11.79 -27.56
CA GLU A 130 12.62 -12.46 -28.36
C GLU A 130 13.25 -13.77 -28.87
N GLU A 131 12.64 -14.91 -28.54
CA GLU A 131 12.95 -16.20 -29.14
C GLU A 131 12.32 -16.34 -30.54
#